data_7631d177b6a5338270b20ff80ca75775
#
_entry.id   7631d177b6a5338270b20ff80ca75775
#
_cell.length_a   1.000
_cell.length_b   1.000
_cell.length_c   1.000
_cell.angle_alpha   90.00
_cell.angle_beta   90.00
_cell.angle_gamma   90.00
#
_symmetry.space_group_name_H-M   'P 1'
#
loop_
_entity.id
_entity.type
_entity.pdbx_description
1 polymer ?
#
loop_
_entity_poly.entity_id
_entity_poly.type
_entity_poly.pdbx_seq_one_letter_code
_entity_poly.pdbx_strand_id
1 'polypeptide(L)'
;MLPFASSGSKVIPRHHVSGYSNGYPRGNTFEISPHRYQPRGTTPLFRRRRRLFLRLGILAAALFLFLLYSWSGSSIFSLFSFGLISSGDDFQLETVRYYDLSNVQGTARGWEREERILLCVPLRDAEEHLPMFFSHLRNFTYPHKLIDLAFLVSDTKDNTLQVLTQSLEEIQASEDESLYFGEISIIEKDFGQAVNQDVESRHGFAAQASRRKLMARARNWLLSAALRPYHSWVYWRDVDVETAPFTILEDLMRHNKDVIVPNVWRPLPDWLGGEQPYDLNSWQESETALALADTLDEDAVIVEGYAEYATWRPHLAYLRDPYGDPDMEMEIDGVGGVSILAKARVFRYGVHFPAFSFEKHAETEGFGKMAKKMDFSVVGLPHYTIWHMYEPSVDDIKHMEQMEQERLAREQEEKEQAEKIKKMKESFSDATGQWEKDKAALQNIAQQEKKKEAKAIADAAKELPGAQPVIPEEENKVVAKGEQREGGKT
;
A
#
# COMPACT_ATOMS: atom_id res chain seq x y z
N MET A 1 37.97 26.30 -53.39
CA MET A 1 38.97 25.28 -53.00
C MET A 1 39.03 25.22 -51.48
N LEU A 2 38.42 24.23 -50.88
CA LEU A 2 38.47 23.96 -49.44
C LEU A 2 39.07 22.57 -49.28
N PRO A 3 39.99 22.32 -48.33
CA PRO A 3 40.51 20.99 -48.09
C PRO A 3 39.70 20.24 -47.07
N PHE A 4 39.41 19.00 -47.35
CA PHE A 4 38.82 18.00 -46.47
C PHE A 4 39.73 17.72 -45.26
N ALA A 5 39.17 17.81 -44.04
CA ALA A 5 39.78 17.29 -42.83
C ALA A 5 39.21 15.93 -42.50
N SER A 6 40.06 14.92 -42.35
CA SER A 6 39.76 13.55 -41.98
C SER A 6 39.35 13.48 -40.50
N SER A 7 38.18 12.93 -40.20
CA SER A 7 37.72 12.62 -38.84
C SER A 7 38.38 11.32 -38.36
N GLY A 8 39.26 11.44 -37.37
CA GLY A 8 39.77 10.29 -36.63
C GLY A 8 38.72 9.72 -35.69
N SER A 9 38.42 8.45 -35.86
CA SER A 9 37.59 7.63 -34.98
C SER A 9 38.26 7.49 -33.62
N LYS A 10 37.68 8.10 -32.58
CA LYS A 10 38.06 7.84 -31.19
C LYS A 10 37.46 6.51 -30.74
N VAL A 11 38.32 5.53 -30.54
CA VAL A 11 38.01 4.25 -29.86
C VAL A 11 37.77 4.59 -28.37
N ILE A 12 36.56 4.37 -27.90
CA ILE A 12 36.23 4.46 -26.47
C ILE A 12 36.69 3.18 -25.78
N PRO A 13 37.46 3.25 -24.69
CA PRO A 13 37.87 2.05 -23.96
C PRO A 13 36.66 1.39 -23.31
N ARG A 14 36.44 0.12 -23.55
CA ARG A 14 35.47 -0.68 -22.80
C ARG A 14 35.98 -0.83 -21.37
N HIS A 15 35.30 -0.24 -20.42
CA HIS A 15 35.49 -0.57 -19.02
C HIS A 15 34.99 -2.00 -18.79
N HIS A 16 35.88 -2.86 -18.37
CA HIS A 16 35.54 -4.14 -17.75
C HIS A 16 34.79 -3.84 -16.43
N VAL A 17 33.48 -4.07 -16.40
CA VAL A 17 32.75 -4.16 -15.15
C VAL A 17 33.11 -5.52 -14.56
N SER A 18 33.89 -5.49 -13.50
CA SER A 18 34.22 -6.65 -12.66
C SER A 18 32.89 -7.14 -12.06
N GLY A 19 32.53 -8.39 -12.37
CA GLY A 19 31.36 -9.03 -11.82
C GLY A 19 31.53 -9.20 -10.31
N TYR A 20 30.64 -8.58 -9.52
CA TYR A 20 30.45 -8.94 -8.13
C TYR A 20 29.76 -10.32 -8.09
N SER A 21 30.51 -11.36 -7.73
CA SER A 21 29.93 -12.64 -7.37
C SER A 21 29.41 -12.52 -5.93
N ASN A 22 28.14 -12.22 -5.74
CA ASN A 22 27.49 -12.39 -4.45
C ASN A 22 27.29 -13.90 -4.25
N GLY A 23 28.11 -14.48 -3.38
CA GLY A 23 28.03 -15.86 -2.97
C GLY A 23 26.86 -16.06 -2.02
N TYR A 24 25.71 -16.47 -2.53
CA TYR A 24 24.64 -17.02 -1.72
C TYR A 24 24.75 -18.55 -1.67
N PRO A 25 24.49 -19.20 -0.53
CA PRO A 25 24.57 -20.66 -0.41
C PRO A 25 23.50 -21.31 -1.30
N ARG A 26 23.91 -22.32 -2.08
CA ARG A 26 23.03 -23.18 -2.88
C ARG A 26 22.18 -24.05 -1.94
N GLY A 27 20.98 -23.61 -1.62
CA GLY A 27 19.89 -24.46 -1.12
C GLY A 27 18.77 -24.45 -2.15
N ASN A 28 17.73 -25.28 -1.99
CA ASN A 28 16.53 -25.32 -2.84
C ASN A 28 15.66 -24.06 -2.62
N THR A 29 16.27 -22.89 -2.67
CA THR A 29 15.63 -21.59 -2.48
C THR A 29 15.32 -20.98 -3.83
N PHE A 30 14.17 -20.32 -3.91
CA PHE A 30 13.78 -19.49 -5.04
C PHE A 30 14.79 -18.35 -5.19
N GLU A 31 15.64 -18.42 -6.18
CA GLU A 31 16.68 -17.42 -6.43
C GLU A 31 16.09 -16.27 -7.26
N ILE A 32 15.80 -15.14 -6.60
CA ILE A 32 15.41 -13.90 -7.27
C ILE A 32 16.66 -13.31 -7.91
N SER A 33 16.86 -13.63 -9.20
CA SER A 33 18.00 -13.14 -9.96
C SER A 33 17.67 -11.79 -10.60
N PRO A 34 18.43 -10.72 -10.33
CA PRO A 34 18.24 -9.42 -10.98
C PRO A 34 18.46 -9.47 -12.51
N HIS A 35 19.00 -10.56 -13.05
CA HIS A 35 19.21 -10.73 -14.49
C HIS A 35 18.02 -11.33 -15.26
N ARG A 36 16.90 -11.63 -14.62
CA ARG A 36 15.71 -12.18 -15.31
C ARG A 36 15.09 -11.23 -16.35
N TYR A 37 15.39 -9.95 -16.26
CA TYR A 37 14.92 -8.91 -17.19
C TYR A 37 15.83 -8.62 -18.38
N GLN A 38 16.98 -9.28 -18.48
CA GLN A 38 17.67 -9.21 -19.76
C GLN A 38 16.82 -9.96 -20.79
N PRO A 39 16.43 -9.34 -21.91
CA PRO A 39 15.79 -10.07 -22.99
C PRO A 39 16.71 -11.26 -23.28
N ARG A 40 16.19 -12.48 -23.07
CA ARG A 40 16.98 -13.69 -23.28
C ARG A 40 17.56 -13.60 -24.67
N GLY A 41 18.85 -13.37 -24.72
CA GLY A 41 19.58 -13.33 -25.97
C GLY A 41 19.14 -14.49 -26.81
N THR A 42 19.05 -14.28 -28.12
CA THR A 42 18.68 -15.26 -29.12
C THR A 42 19.19 -16.64 -28.74
N THR A 43 18.31 -17.60 -28.66
CA THR A 43 18.63 -18.98 -28.33
C THR A 43 19.85 -19.41 -29.12
N PRO A 44 20.88 -20.01 -28.49
CA PRO A 44 22.06 -20.42 -29.18
C PRO A 44 21.71 -21.28 -30.39
N LEU A 45 22.34 -21.04 -31.53
CA LEU A 45 22.19 -21.80 -32.77
C LEU A 45 22.18 -23.32 -32.54
N PHE A 46 22.82 -23.76 -31.47
CA PHE A 46 22.87 -25.14 -30.99
C PHE A 46 21.50 -25.75 -30.63
N ARG A 47 20.61 -25.02 -29.96
CA ARG A 47 19.22 -25.49 -29.63
C ARG A 47 18.37 -25.59 -30.89
N ARG A 48 18.56 -24.67 -31.84
CA ARG A 48 17.87 -24.68 -33.13
C ARG A 48 18.29 -25.87 -33.95
N ARG A 49 19.60 -26.18 -33.99
CA ARG A 49 20.17 -27.38 -34.67
C ARG A 49 19.69 -28.67 -34.00
N ARG A 50 19.67 -28.76 -32.67
CA ARG A 50 19.16 -29.93 -31.96
C ARG A 50 17.72 -30.24 -32.27
N ARG A 51 16.84 -29.22 -32.31
CA ARG A 51 15.42 -29.37 -32.68
C ARG A 51 15.28 -29.74 -34.17
N LEU A 52 16.12 -29.20 -35.04
CA LEU A 52 16.12 -29.56 -36.43
C LEU A 52 16.53 -31.06 -36.62
N PHE A 53 17.56 -31.50 -35.93
CA PHE A 53 17.97 -32.92 -35.95
C PHE A 53 16.93 -33.84 -35.35
N LEU A 54 16.22 -33.39 -34.28
CA LEU A 54 15.11 -34.16 -33.69
C LEU A 54 13.93 -34.27 -34.64
N ARG A 55 13.58 -33.20 -35.35
CA ARG A 55 12.55 -33.22 -36.38
C ARG A 55 12.91 -34.05 -37.57
N LEU A 56 14.17 -33.97 -38.02
CA LEU A 56 14.70 -34.83 -39.11
C LEU A 56 14.70 -36.30 -38.69
N GLY A 57 15.08 -36.60 -37.43
CA GLY A 57 15.02 -37.94 -36.88
C GLY A 57 13.61 -38.51 -36.82
N ILE A 58 12.64 -37.71 -36.40
CA ILE A 58 11.22 -38.09 -36.40
C ILE A 58 10.69 -38.30 -37.83
N LEU A 59 11.06 -37.43 -38.78
CA LEU A 59 10.70 -37.57 -40.20
C LEU A 59 11.33 -38.84 -40.82
N ALA A 60 12.58 -39.13 -40.50
CA ALA A 60 13.25 -40.34 -40.98
C ALA A 60 12.64 -41.61 -40.36
N ALA A 61 12.26 -41.59 -39.10
CA ALA A 61 11.58 -42.69 -38.44
C ALA A 61 10.15 -42.89 -39.00
N ALA A 62 9.43 -41.80 -39.28
CA ALA A 62 8.09 -41.84 -39.91
C ALA A 62 8.20 -42.39 -41.36
N LEU A 63 9.22 -41.96 -42.12
CA LEU A 63 9.47 -42.47 -43.47
C LEU A 63 9.86 -43.96 -43.46
N PHE A 64 10.64 -44.38 -42.47
CA PHE A 64 11.01 -45.77 -42.31
C PHE A 64 9.81 -46.64 -41.93
N LEU A 65 8.96 -46.22 -41.02
CA LEU A 65 7.70 -46.89 -40.71
C LEU A 65 6.74 -46.92 -41.89
N PHE A 66 6.71 -45.84 -42.67
CA PHE A 66 5.92 -45.79 -43.90
C PHE A 66 6.41 -46.81 -44.95
N LEU A 67 7.71 -46.93 -45.15
CA LEU A 67 8.28 -47.92 -46.08
C LEU A 67 8.06 -49.36 -45.60
N LEU A 68 8.18 -49.65 -44.28
CA LEU A 68 7.86 -50.95 -43.71
C LEU A 68 6.39 -51.33 -43.89
N TYR A 69 5.48 -50.35 -43.71
CA TYR A 69 4.03 -50.56 -43.90
C TYR A 69 3.65 -50.71 -45.37
N SER A 70 4.26 -49.97 -46.29
CA SER A 70 4.10 -50.15 -47.75
C SER A 70 4.50 -51.54 -48.22
N TRP A 71 5.50 -52.12 -47.59
CA TRP A 71 5.94 -53.48 -47.92
C TRP A 71 4.97 -54.56 -47.39
N SER A 72 4.15 -54.25 -46.41
CA SER A 72 3.17 -55.17 -45.82
C SER A 72 1.80 -55.19 -46.56
N GLY A 73 1.62 -54.47 -47.64
CA GLY A 73 0.47 -54.59 -48.52
C GLY A 73 -0.86 -54.07 -48.00
N SER A 74 -0.87 -53.26 -46.94
CA SER A 74 -2.07 -52.70 -46.36
C SER A 74 -2.37 -51.29 -46.88
N SER A 75 -3.66 -51.01 -47.19
CA SER A 75 -4.12 -49.79 -47.82
C SER A 75 -3.92 -48.54 -46.93
N ILE A 76 -3.07 -47.61 -47.38
CA ILE A 76 -2.53 -46.47 -46.61
C ILE A 76 -3.47 -45.25 -46.56
N PHE A 77 -4.55 -45.25 -47.31
CA PHE A 77 -5.40 -44.05 -47.42
C PHE A 77 -6.17 -43.67 -46.15
N SER A 78 -6.19 -44.50 -45.12
CA SER A 78 -6.90 -44.23 -43.87
C SER A 78 -6.07 -43.45 -42.82
N LEU A 79 -4.74 -43.34 -42.99
CA LEU A 79 -3.88 -42.68 -41.97
C LEU A 79 -3.63 -41.18 -42.22
N PHE A 80 -3.96 -40.67 -43.41
CA PHE A 80 -3.86 -39.24 -43.73
C PHE A 80 -5.06 -38.41 -43.26
N SER A 81 -6.13 -39.05 -42.74
CA SER A 81 -7.27 -38.36 -42.13
C SER A 81 -7.09 -38.01 -40.64
N PHE A 82 -6.01 -38.42 -40.01
CA PHE A 82 -5.67 -37.87 -38.72
C PHE A 82 -5.00 -36.52 -38.89
N GLY A 83 -5.76 -35.46 -38.66
CA GLY A 83 -5.48 -34.04 -38.55
C GLY A 83 -4.08 -33.56 -38.15
N LEU A 84 -3.06 -34.00 -38.87
CA LEU A 84 -1.68 -33.48 -38.76
C LEU A 84 -1.46 -32.22 -39.61
N ILE A 85 -2.50 -31.78 -40.34
CA ILE A 85 -2.55 -30.46 -40.92
C ILE A 85 -3.78 -29.78 -40.35
N SER A 86 -3.75 -29.54 -39.04
CA SER A 86 -4.50 -28.45 -38.43
C SER A 86 -3.92 -27.17 -39.02
N SER A 87 -4.61 -26.65 -39.99
CA SER A 87 -4.42 -25.33 -40.54
C SER A 87 -4.48 -24.33 -39.37
N GLY A 88 -3.41 -23.63 -39.11
CA GLY A 88 -3.44 -22.40 -38.34
C GLY A 88 -2.79 -22.40 -36.97
N ASP A 89 -2.07 -23.46 -36.59
CA ASP A 89 -1.24 -23.35 -35.38
C ASP A 89 0.10 -22.72 -35.74
N ASP A 90 0.11 -21.46 -35.59
CA ASP A 90 1.15 -20.54 -35.22
C ASP A 90 2.56 -21.14 -35.23
N PHE A 91 3.25 -20.91 -36.36
CA PHE A 91 4.71 -20.85 -36.34
C PHE A 91 5.12 -19.67 -35.43
N GLN A 92 4.97 -19.85 -34.12
CA GLN A 92 5.56 -18.93 -33.17
C GLN A 92 7.06 -19.09 -33.27
N LEU A 93 7.68 -18.21 -34.03
CA LEU A 93 9.10 -18.00 -33.92
C LEU A 93 9.38 -17.72 -32.44
N GLU A 94 10.40 -18.34 -31.82
CA GLU A 94 10.73 -18.14 -30.39
C GLU A 94 10.83 -16.67 -29.99
N THR A 95 11.00 -15.76 -30.94
CA THR A 95 11.13 -14.32 -30.78
C THR A 95 9.83 -13.55 -31.05
N VAL A 96 8.80 -14.21 -31.61
CA VAL A 96 7.50 -13.58 -31.89
C VAL A 96 6.52 -13.96 -30.80
N ARG A 97 5.91 -12.95 -30.18
CA ARG A 97 4.82 -13.12 -29.23
C ARG A 97 3.58 -12.49 -29.82
N TYR A 98 2.52 -13.26 -29.94
CA TYR A 98 1.21 -12.79 -30.35
C TYR A 98 0.33 -12.66 -29.11
N TYR A 99 -0.36 -11.53 -28.99
CA TYR A 99 -1.34 -11.29 -27.94
C TYR A 99 -2.65 -10.85 -28.59
N ASP A 100 -3.72 -11.59 -28.38
CA ASP A 100 -5.07 -11.11 -28.66
C ASP A 100 -5.56 -10.29 -27.46
N LEU A 101 -5.69 -8.99 -27.64
CA LEU A 101 -6.11 -8.06 -26.60
C LEU A 101 -7.59 -7.64 -26.74
N SER A 102 -8.34 -8.28 -27.64
CA SER A 102 -9.73 -7.94 -27.89
C SER A 102 -10.61 -8.04 -26.64
N ASN A 103 -10.25 -8.92 -25.70
CA ASN A 103 -10.99 -9.19 -24.48
C ASN A 103 -10.31 -8.64 -23.21
N VAL A 104 -9.19 -7.91 -23.31
CA VAL A 104 -8.47 -7.33 -22.17
C VAL A 104 -9.02 -5.94 -21.87
N GLN A 105 -10.13 -5.84 -21.14
CA GLN A 105 -10.86 -4.58 -20.96
C GLN A 105 -10.94 -4.06 -19.55
N GLY A 106 -10.85 -4.91 -18.54
CA GLY A 106 -11.16 -4.57 -17.15
C GLY A 106 -12.68 -4.41 -16.94
N THR A 107 -13.28 -5.38 -16.29
CA THR A 107 -14.75 -5.46 -16.11
C THR A 107 -15.11 -5.49 -14.63
N ALA A 108 -16.38 -5.17 -14.33
CA ALA A 108 -16.91 -5.14 -12.96
C ALA A 108 -16.76 -6.48 -12.19
N ARG A 109 -16.60 -7.58 -12.88
CA ARG A 109 -16.48 -8.94 -12.31
C ARG A 109 -15.22 -9.63 -12.85
N GLY A 110 -14.09 -8.93 -12.78
CA GLY A 110 -12.82 -9.38 -13.30
C GLY A 110 -12.38 -10.76 -12.79
N TRP A 111 -12.70 -11.10 -11.54
CA TRP A 111 -12.38 -12.42 -10.94
C TRP A 111 -13.09 -13.59 -11.64
N GLU A 112 -14.30 -13.39 -12.18
CA GLU A 112 -15.02 -14.43 -12.92
C GLU A 112 -14.50 -14.61 -14.34
N ARG A 113 -13.83 -13.59 -14.85
CA ARG A 113 -13.26 -13.58 -16.20
C ARG A 113 -11.77 -13.86 -16.20
N GLU A 114 -11.21 -14.20 -15.04
CA GLU A 114 -9.79 -14.42 -14.82
C GLU A 114 -8.92 -13.24 -15.30
N GLU A 115 -9.42 -12.01 -15.12
CA GLU A 115 -8.70 -10.80 -15.51
C GLU A 115 -7.48 -10.61 -14.59
N ARG A 116 -6.32 -10.35 -15.20
CA ARG A 116 -5.08 -10.18 -14.46
C ARG A 116 -4.90 -8.74 -13.97
N ILE A 117 -4.42 -8.63 -12.75
CA ILE A 117 -4.10 -7.37 -12.08
C ILE A 117 -2.58 -7.22 -12.00
N LEU A 118 -2.07 -6.04 -12.30
CA LEU A 118 -0.72 -5.63 -11.92
C LEU A 118 -0.80 -4.84 -10.62
N LEU A 119 -0.28 -5.38 -9.52
CA LEU A 119 -0.16 -4.67 -8.25
C LEU A 119 1.21 -3.98 -8.18
N CYS A 120 1.20 -2.65 -8.12
CA CYS A 120 2.39 -1.80 -8.11
C CYS A 120 2.65 -1.21 -6.72
N VAL A 121 3.85 -1.43 -6.19
CA VAL A 121 4.26 -0.99 -4.86
C VAL A 121 5.61 -0.28 -4.93
N PRO A 122 5.65 1.06 -4.89
CA PRO A 122 6.89 1.78 -4.69
C PRO A 122 7.34 1.67 -3.23
N LEU A 123 8.62 1.36 -3.01
CA LEU A 123 9.21 1.14 -1.69
C LEU A 123 10.43 2.05 -1.49
N ARG A 124 10.49 2.65 -0.31
CA ARG A 124 11.64 3.37 0.19
C ARG A 124 11.66 3.33 1.71
N ASP A 125 12.74 2.82 2.30
CA ASP A 125 12.90 2.69 3.76
C ASP A 125 11.64 2.05 4.39
N ALA A 126 11.23 0.87 3.88
CA ALA A 126 9.95 0.23 4.16
C ALA A 126 10.08 -1.10 4.94
N GLU A 127 11.26 -1.38 5.50
CA GLU A 127 11.57 -2.64 6.21
C GLU A 127 10.49 -2.98 7.26
N GLU A 128 10.08 -2.01 8.08
CA GLU A 128 9.13 -2.22 9.17
C GLU A 128 7.70 -2.49 8.70
N HIS A 129 7.32 -2.02 7.49
CA HIS A 129 5.95 -2.14 6.97
C HIS A 129 5.71 -3.43 6.20
N LEU A 130 6.77 -4.04 5.64
CA LEU A 130 6.65 -5.22 4.78
C LEU A 130 5.95 -6.42 5.45
N PRO A 131 6.19 -6.78 6.72
CA PRO A 131 5.51 -7.91 7.36
C PRO A 131 3.99 -7.74 7.39
N MET A 132 3.51 -6.54 7.73
CA MET A 132 2.08 -6.21 7.72
C MET A 132 1.51 -6.24 6.30
N PHE A 133 2.20 -5.63 5.35
CA PHE A 133 1.80 -5.62 3.95
C PHE A 133 1.64 -7.03 3.39
N PHE A 134 2.58 -7.94 3.62
CA PHE A 134 2.49 -9.33 3.17
C PHE A 134 1.41 -10.12 3.89
N SER A 135 1.14 -9.81 5.16
CA SER A 135 -0.02 -10.36 5.87
C SER A 135 -1.34 -10.00 5.16
N HIS A 136 -1.47 -8.76 4.68
CA HIS A 136 -2.65 -8.34 3.90
C HIS A 136 -2.72 -9.05 2.56
N LEU A 137 -1.61 -9.13 1.81
CA LEU A 137 -1.59 -9.79 0.50
C LEU A 137 -2.03 -11.26 0.58
N ARG A 138 -1.59 -11.99 1.62
CA ARG A 138 -1.97 -13.39 1.85
C ARG A 138 -3.48 -13.57 2.07
N ASN A 139 -4.17 -12.53 2.51
CA ASN A 139 -5.60 -12.58 2.83
C ASN A 139 -6.48 -12.02 1.71
N PHE A 140 -5.93 -11.54 0.59
CA PHE A 140 -6.75 -11.08 -0.53
C PHE A 140 -7.65 -12.20 -1.04
N THR A 141 -8.91 -11.87 -1.30
CA THR A 141 -9.91 -12.81 -1.83
C THR A 141 -9.80 -13.00 -3.34
N TYR A 142 -9.22 -12.01 -4.04
CA TYR A 142 -8.94 -12.15 -5.46
C TYR A 142 -7.92 -13.27 -5.71
N PRO A 143 -8.13 -14.16 -6.71
CA PRO A 143 -7.22 -15.28 -6.94
C PRO A 143 -5.77 -14.82 -7.12
N HIS A 144 -4.88 -15.20 -6.21
CA HIS A 144 -3.48 -14.73 -6.17
C HIS A 144 -2.74 -14.97 -7.49
N LYS A 145 -2.97 -16.11 -8.14
CA LYS A 145 -2.38 -16.45 -9.45
C LYS A 145 -2.70 -15.43 -10.56
N LEU A 146 -3.74 -14.60 -10.37
CA LEU A 146 -4.14 -13.54 -11.28
C LEU A 146 -3.59 -12.17 -10.89
N ILE A 147 -2.87 -12.07 -9.77
CA ILE A 147 -2.21 -10.85 -9.31
C ILE A 147 -0.72 -10.97 -9.63
N ASP A 148 -0.22 -10.13 -10.51
CA ASP A 148 1.21 -9.98 -10.76
C ASP A 148 1.73 -8.85 -9.85
N LEU A 149 2.83 -9.10 -9.14
CA LEU A 149 3.40 -8.15 -8.18
C LEU A 149 4.58 -7.40 -8.81
N ALA A 150 4.61 -6.10 -8.65
CA ALA A 150 5.71 -5.27 -9.09
C ALA A 150 6.15 -4.31 -7.99
N PHE A 151 7.37 -4.49 -7.51
CA PHE A 151 8.00 -3.68 -6.49
C PHE A 151 9.09 -2.79 -7.09
N LEU A 152 9.10 -1.52 -6.71
CA LEU A 152 10.21 -0.62 -7.01
C LEU A 152 10.89 -0.25 -5.70
N VAL A 153 12.13 -0.70 -5.53
CA VAL A 153 13.00 -0.30 -4.42
C VAL A 153 13.87 0.86 -4.89
N SER A 154 13.76 2.00 -4.23
CA SER A 154 14.39 3.25 -4.67
C SER A 154 14.92 4.05 -3.48
N ASP A 155 16.15 4.55 -3.58
CA ASP A 155 16.79 5.46 -2.61
C ASP A 155 16.70 4.95 -1.15
N THR A 156 16.66 3.63 -0.93
CA THR A 156 16.50 2.94 0.36
C THR A 156 17.83 2.90 1.12
N LYS A 157 17.78 3.11 2.45
CA LYS A 157 18.93 3.07 3.36
C LYS A 157 18.87 1.92 4.35
N ASP A 158 17.70 1.31 4.52
CA ASP A 158 17.42 0.17 5.41
C ASP A 158 17.51 -1.19 4.68
N ASN A 159 17.05 -2.26 5.33
CA ASN A 159 17.08 -3.61 4.76
C ASN A 159 15.82 -3.95 3.93
N THR A 160 15.10 -2.95 3.42
CA THR A 160 13.86 -3.15 2.63
C THR A 160 14.00 -4.24 1.57
N LEU A 161 15.06 -4.22 0.76
CA LEU A 161 15.26 -5.20 -0.31
C LEU A 161 15.43 -6.63 0.22
N GLN A 162 16.16 -6.79 1.33
CA GLN A 162 16.40 -8.10 1.93
C GLN A 162 15.09 -8.68 2.51
N VAL A 163 14.35 -7.88 3.29
CA VAL A 163 13.08 -8.30 3.88
C VAL A 163 12.03 -8.59 2.81
N LEU A 164 11.96 -7.76 1.76
CA LEU A 164 11.10 -8.00 0.60
C LEU A 164 11.39 -9.35 -0.04
N THR A 165 12.66 -9.63 -0.33
CA THR A 165 13.07 -10.87 -0.97
C THR A 165 12.74 -12.08 -0.12
N GLN A 166 13.05 -12.03 1.18
CA GLN A 166 12.74 -13.11 2.12
C GLN A 166 11.23 -13.38 2.19
N SER A 167 10.40 -12.35 2.32
CA SER A 167 8.95 -12.51 2.41
C SER A 167 8.34 -13.11 1.13
N LEU A 168 8.87 -12.73 -0.04
CA LEU A 168 8.44 -13.31 -1.32
C LEU A 168 8.88 -14.77 -1.47
N GLU A 169 10.08 -15.12 -1.02
CA GLU A 169 10.56 -16.51 -1.00
C GLU A 169 9.67 -17.38 -0.12
N GLU A 170 9.29 -16.88 1.07
CA GLU A 170 8.39 -17.58 2.01
C GLU A 170 7.01 -17.86 1.38
N ILE A 171 6.43 -16.88 0.68
CA ILE A 171 5.13 -17.04 0.02
C ILE A 171 5.21 -18.04 -1.13
N GLN A 172 6.22 -17.92 -1.99
CA GLN A 172 6.36 -18.76 -3.18
C GLN A 172 6.94 -20.17 -2.89
N ALA A 173 7.45 -20.38 -1.68
CA ALA A 173 7.88 -21.68 -1.18
C ALA A 173 6.82 -22.35 -0.27
N SER A 174 5.66 -21.75 -0.06
CA SER A 174 4.57 -22.31 0.72
C SER A 174 4.10 -23.65 0.13
N GLU A 175 3.67 -24.58 0.97
CA GLU A 175 3.03 -25.83 0.53
C GLU A 175 1.64 -25.58 -0.08
N ASP A 176 1.02 -24.46 0.24
CA ASP A 176 -0.27 -24.03 -0.29
C ASP A 176 -0.10 -23.23 -1.59
N GLU A 177 -0.32 -23.91 -2.72
CA GLU A 177 -0.24 -23.29 -4.04
C GLU A 177 -1.27 -22.16 -4.27
N SER A 178 -2.34 -22.11 -3.46
CA SER A 178 -3.35 -21.04 -3.57
C SER A 178 -2.79 -19.67 -3.17
N LEU A 179 -1.70 -19.64 -2.40
CA LEU A 179 -0.99 -18.44 -1.98
C LEU A 179 -0.01 -17.92 -3.03
N TYR A 180 0.24 -18.67 -4.11
CA TYR A 180 1.19 -18.24 -5.13
C TYR A 180 0.63 -17.10 -5.99
N PHE A 181 1.39 -16.02 -6.04
CA PHE A 181 1.13 -14.91 -6.95
C PHE A 181 1.55 -15.25 -8.37
N GLY A 182 1.13 -14.44 -9.32
CA GLY A 182 1.51 -14.55 -10.70
C GLY A 182 2.99 -14.20 -10.93
N GLU A 183 3.27 -13.33 -11.92
CA GLU A 183 4.64 -12.85 -12.15
C GLU A 183 5.05 -11.87 -11.03
N ILE A 184 6.23 -12.07 -10.43
CA ILE A 184 6.78 -11.16 -9.43
C ILE A 184 7.99 -10.44 -10.02
N SER A 185 7.96 -9.12 -9.96
CA SER A 185 9.02 -8.25 -10.48
C SER A 185 9.55 -7.36 -9.36
N ILE A 186 10.85 -7.44 -9.08
CA ILE A 186 11.55 -6.49 -8.22
C ILE A 186 12.43 -5.63 -9.11
N ILE A 187 12.24 -4.33 -9.03
CA ILE A 187 12.98 -3.33 -9.78
C ILE A 187 13.73 -2.47 -8.78
N GLU A 188 15.03 -2.40 -8.90
CA GLU A 188 15.87 -1.55 -8.07
C GLU A 188 16.35 -0.38 -8.92
N LYS A 189 16.02 0.84 -8.51
CA LYS A 189 16.42 2.04 -9.23
C LYS A 189 16.30 3.28 -8.36
N ASP A 190 17.42 3.98 -8.18
CA ASP A 190 17.48 5.25 -7.50
C ASP A 190 17.10 6.43 -8.42
N PHE A 191 16.38 7.39 -7.84
CA PHE A 191 15.97 8.62 -8.50
C PHE A 191 16.64 9.86 -7.87
N GLY A 192 17.49 9.67 -6.86
CA GLY A 192 18.20 10.75 -6.16
C GLY A 192 17.30 11.55 -5.22
N GLN A 193 16.38 10.87 -4.52
CA GLN A 193 15.53 11.52 -3.53
C GLN A 193 16.35 11.93 -2.31
N ALA A 194 16.58 13.25 -2.17
CA ALA A 194 17.36 13.82 -1.08
C ALA A 194 16.56 14.05 0.23
N VAL A 195 15.22 14.10 0.15
CA VAL A 195 14.36 14.32 1.32
C VAL A 195 14.38 13.09 2.22
N ASN A 196 14.61 13.30 3.51
CA ASN A 196 14.55 12.22 4.50
C ASN A 196 13.12 11.68 4.66
N GLN A 197 12.99 10.50 5.27
CA GLN A 197 11.69 9.86 5.51
C GLN A 197 11.05 10.24 6.85
N ASP A 198 11.73 11.06 7.69
CA ASP A 198 11.09 11.59 8.89
C ASP A 198 9.87 12.46 8.54
N VAL A 199 8.88 12.47 9.43
CA VAL A 199 7.57 13.09 9.20
C VAL A 199 7.71 14.58 8.85
N GLU A 200 8.58 15.31 9.56
CA GLU A 200 8.77 16.75 9.38
C GLU A 200 9.40 17.07 8.02
N SER A 201 10.45 16.36 7.62
CA SER A 201 11.12 16.57 6.33
C SER A 201 10.22 16.18 5.16
N ARG A 202 9.49 15.07 5.30
CA ARG A 202 8.64 14.50 4.26
C ARG A 202 7.41 15.35 3.97
N HIS A 203 6.85 16.00 5.00
CA HIS A 203 5.65 16.83 4.90
C HIS A 203 5.95 18.34 4.83
N GLY A 204 7.21 18.76 4.76
CA GLY A 204 7.56 20.18 4.60
C GLY A 204 7.09 20.72 3.25
N PHE A 205 6.33 21.84 3.24
CA PHE A 205 5.74 22.47 2.03
C PHE A 205 6.76 22.67 0.90
N ALA A 206 7.93 23.25 1.19
CA ALA A 206 8.95 23.54 0.20
C ALA A 206 9.50 22.31 -0.56
N ALA A 207 9.41 21.12 0.06
CA ALA A 207 9.88 19.88 -0.52
C ALA A 207 8.85 19.20 -1.42
N GLN A 208 7.54 19.54 -1.29
CA GLN A 208 6.46 18.77 -1.89
C GLN A 208 6.51 18.74 -3.42
N ALA A 209 6.67 19.89 -4.08
CA ALA A 209 6.64 19.95 -5.54
C ALA A 209 7.75 19.10 -6.18
N SER A 210 8.97 19.16 -5.66
CA SER A 210 10.09 18.34 -6.16
C SER A 210 9.92 16.87 -5.83
N ARG A 211 9.46 16.55 -4.61
CA ARG A 211 9.18 15.19 -4.15
C ARG A 211 8.13 14.52 -5.04
N ARG A 212 7.01 15.19 -5.31
CA ARG A 212 5.94 14.65 -6.18
C ARG A 212 6.44 14.41 -7.61
N LYS A 213 7.22 15.31 -8.17
CA LYS A 213 7.83 15.12 -9.51
C LYS A 213 8.77 13.90 -9.55
N LEU A 214 9.50 13.60 -8.47
CA LEU A 214 10.34 12.40 -8.38
C LEU A 214 9.49 11.13 -8.21
N MET A 215 8.47 11.16 -7.35
CA MET A 215 7.54 10.03 -7.17
C MET A 215 6.81 9.71 -8.48
N ALA A 216 6.40 10.72 -9.24
CA ALA A 216 5.82 10.53 -10.57
C ALA A 216 6.78 9.77 -11.51
N ARG A 217 8.07 10.14 -11.52
CA ARG A 217 9.09 9.42 -12.31
C ARG A 217 9.22 7.96 -11.87
N ALA A 218 9.24 7.72 -10.57
CA ALA A 218 9.33 6.39 -10.00
C ALA A 218 8.12 5.53 -10.38
N ARG A 219 6.89 6.05 -10.21
CA ARG A 219 5.65 5.37 -10.62
C ARG A 219 5.63 5.05 -12.12
N ASN A 220 5.98 6.01 -12.97
CA ASN A 220 6.02 5.79 -14.41
C ASN A 220 7.08 4.75 -14.82
N TRP A 221 8.22 4.75 -14.16
CA TRP A 221 9.27 3.76 -14.41
C TRP A 221 8.81 2.36 -14.03
N LEU A 222 8.24 2.19 -12.84
CA LEU A 222 7.68 0.91 -12.38
C LEU A 222 6.62 0.39 -13.35
N LEU A 223 5.66 1.25 -13.70
CA LEU A 223 4.59 0.89 -14.62
C LEU A 223 5.12 0.45 -15.99
N SER A 224 6.05 1.23 -16.59
CA SER A 224 6.60 0.93 -17.91
C SER A 224 7.41 -0.37 -17.95
N ALA A 225 8.03 -0.74 -16.82
CA ALA A 225 8.79 -1.98 -16.71
C ALA A 225 7.90 -3.21 -16.49
N ALA A 226 6.82 -3.05 -15.73
CA ALA A 226 6.02 -4.16 -15.23
C ALA A 226 4.72 -4.40 -16.01
N LEU A 227 4.12 -3.38 -16.64
CA LEU A 227 2.84 -3.53 -17.34
C LEU A 227 2.98 -4.46 -18.56
N ARG A 228 2.21 -5.55 -18.55
CA ARG A 228 2.16 -6.55 -19.64
C ARG A 228 0.90 -6.38 -20.46
N PRO A 229 0.90 -6.81 -21.72
CA PRO A 229 -0.27 -6.72 -22.60
C PRO A 229 -1.55 -7.33 -22.04
N TYR A 230 -1.43 -8.41 -21.26
CA TYR A 230 -2.54 -9.17 -20.70
C TYR A 230 -3.12 -8.62 -19.40
N HIS A 231 -2.53 -7.58 -18.78
CA HIS A 231 -3.14 -6.96 -17.61
C HIS A 231 -4.40 -6.21 -17.99
N SER A 232 -5.49 -6.43 -17.26
CA SER A 232 -6.76 -5.71 -17.40
C SER A 232 -6.85 -4.54 -16.43
N TRP A 233 -6.21 -4.70 -15.26
CA TRP A 233 -6.20 -3.74 -14.17
C TRP A 233 -4.80 -3.45 -13.68
N VAL A 234 -4.61 -2.26 -13.10
CA VAL A 234 -3.42 -1.84 -12.36
C VAL A 234 -3.87 -1.35 -11.00
N TYR A 235 -3.33 -1.93 -9.94
CA TYR A 235 -3.60 -1.54 -8.57
C TYR A 235 -2.36 -0.98 -7.92
N TRP A 236 -2.39 0.30 -7.58
CA TRP A 236 -1.36 0.96 -6.80
C TRP A 236 -1.74 0.88 -5.33
N ARG A 237 -0.81 0.49 -4.49
CA ARG A 237 -1.01 0.41 -3.06
C ARG A 237 0.27 0.75 -2.32
N ASP A 238 0.18 1.69 -1.39
CA ASP A 238 1.27 2.00 -0.49
C ASP A 238 1.42 0.88 0.56
N VAL A 239 2.65 0.70 1.07
CA VAL A 239 3.01 -0.42 1.95
C VAL A 239 2.50 -0.23 3.39
N ASP A 240 2.24 1.02 3.77
CA ASP A 240 1.89 1.49 5.11
C ASP A 240 0.38 1.64 5.35
N VAL A 241 -0.43 0.94 4.57
CA VAL A 241 -1.86 0.78 4.84
C VAL A 241 -2.07 -0.22 5.97
N GLU A 242 -2.55 0.26 7.13
CA GLU A 242 -2.73 -0.53 8.34
C GLU A 242 -3.89 -1.52 8.23
N THR A 243 -5.04 -1.05 7.74
CA THR A 243 -6.20 -1.92 7.51
C THR A 243 -6.94 -1.56 6.24
N ALA A 244 -7.38 -2.60 5.54
CA ALA A 244 -8.29 -2.52 4.41
C ALA A 244 -9.07 -3.84 4.31
N PRO A 245 -10.29 -3.85 3.76
CA PRO A 245 -11.00 -5.08 3.46
C PRO A 245 -10.19 -6.00 2.55
N PHE A 246 -10.18 -7.29 2.79
CA PHE A 246 -9.47 -8.26 1.94
C PHE A 246 -10.12 -8.41 0.56
N THR A 247 -11.37 -7.96 0.42
CA THR A 247 -12.16 -7.89 -0.81
C THR A 247 -11.95 -6.61 -1.61
N ILE A 248 -11.00 -5.74 -1.21
CA ILE A 248 -10.84 -4.39 -1.78
C ILE A 248 -10.75 -4.38 -3.31
N LEU A 249 -10.12 -5.37 -3.92
CA LEU A 249 -9.98 -5.46 -5.37
C LEU A 249 -11.34 -5.66 -6.04
N GLU A 250 -12.12 -6.62 -5.55
CA GLU A 250 -13.47 -6.91 -6.03
C GLU A 250 -14.44 -5.76 -5.73
N ASP A 251 -14.31 -5.18 -4.53
CA ASP A 251 -15.14 -4.05 -4.11
C ASP A 251 -14.96 -2.85 -5.03
N LEU A 252 -13.74 -2.49 -5.36
CA LEU A 252 -13.47 -1.40 -6.28
C LEU A 252 -13.83 -1.75 -7.74
N MET A 253 -13.59 -2.99 -8.19
CA MET A 253 -13.88 -3.43 -9.55
C MET A 253 -15.37 -3.38 -9.88
N ARG A 254 -16.25 -3.71 -8.92
CA ARG A 254 -17.71 -3.78 -9.18
C ARG A 254 -18.31 -2.47 -9.66
N HIS A 255 -17.70 -1.32 -9.36
CA HIS A 255 -18.09 -0.01 -9.83
C HIS A 255 -17.80 0.21 -11.33
N ASN A 256 -16.94 -0.63 -11.92
CA ASN A 256 -16.60 -0.59 -13.35
C ASN A 256 -16.06 0.76 -13.84
N LYS A 257 -15.41 1.53 -13.00
CA LYS A 257 -14.82 2.83 -13.36
C LYS A 257 -13.43 2.67 -13.94
N ASP A 258 -12.98 3.68 -14.67
CA ASP A 258 -11.63 3.66 -15.25
C ASP A 258 -10.55 3.90 -14.22
N VAL A 259 -10.82 4.80 -13.26
CA VAL A 259 -10.00 5.08 -12.08
C VAL A 259 -10.92 5.19 -10.88
N ILE A 260 -10.59 4.48 -9.82
CA ILE A 260 -11.37 4.48 -8.58
C ILE A 260 -10.45 4.41 -7.37
N VAL A 261 -10.77 5.19 -6.32
CA VAL A 261 -10.02 5.25 -5.06
C VAL A 261 -10.96 5.12 -3.86
N PRO A 262 -10.52 4.46 -2.78
CA PRO A 262 -11.19 4.48 -1.49
C PRO A 262 -10.91 5.80 -0.77
N ASN A 263 -11.65 6.06 0.30
CA ASN A 263 -11.32 7.12 1.26
C ASN A 263 -10.24 6.64 2.23
N VAL A 264 -9.23 7.47 2.49
CA VAL A 264 -8.09 7.10 3.32
C VAL A 264 -8.04 7.95 4.59
N TRP A 265 -8.14 7.27 5.73
CA TRP A 265 -8.06 7.87 7.06
C TRP A 265 -6.90 7.24 7.84
N ARG A 266 -6.54 7.83 8.96
CA ARG A 266 -5.58 7.24 9.90
C ARG A 266 -6.16 7.24 11.31
N PRO A 267 -5.97 6.18 12.11
CA PRO A 267 -6.30 6.19 13.52
C PRO A 267 -5.34 7.14 14.23
N LEU A 268 -5.83 7.81 15.24
CA LEU A 268 -5.03 8.64 16.13
C LEU A 268 -5.22 8.16 17.57
N PRO A 269 -4.24 8.39 18.45
CA PRO A 269 -4.47 8.24 19.88
C PRO A 269 -5.64 9.09 20.37
N ASP A 270 -6.36 8.65 21.40
CA ASP A 270 -7.56 9.33 21.93
C ASP A 270 -7.33 10.81 22.25
N TRP A 271 -6.14 11.16 22.75
CA TRP A 271 -5.75 12.53 23.07
C TRP A 271 -5.59 13.45 21.85
N LEU A 272 -5.51 12.87 20.62
CA LEU A 272 -5.50 13.59 19.34
C LEU A 272 -6.86 13.51 18.62
N GLY A 273 -7.89 12.91 19.22
CA GLY A 273 -9.24 12.88 18.66
C GLY A 273 -9.66 11.56 18.01
N GLY A 274 -8.85 10.51 18.12
CA GLY A 274 -9.18 9.14 17.72
C GLY A 274 -9.04 8.81 16.24
N GLU A 275 -9.30 9.73 15.33
CA GLU A 275 -9.14 9.52 13.87
C GLU A 275 -8.97 10.84 13.12
N GLN A 276 -8.33 10.77 11.94
CA GLN A 276 -8.10 11.93 11.09
C GLN A 276 -8.10 11.53 9.60
N PRO A 277 -8.60 12.41 8.69
CA PRO A 277 -8.34 12.29 7.27
C PRO A 277 -6.83 12.22 6.98
N TYR A 278 -6.42 11.25 6.16
CA TYR A 278 -5.00 11.13 5.80
C TYR A 278 -4.73 11.69 4.41
N ASP A 279 -5.44 11.21 3.40
CA ASP A 279 -5.18 11.60 2.01
C ASP A 279 -6.16 12.68 1.54
N LEU A 280 -5.64 13.91 1.41
CA LEU A 280 -6.39 15.07 0.92
C LEU A 280 -6.23 15.29 -0.60
N ASN A 281 -5.55 14.38 -1.32
CA ASN A 281 -5.31 14.56 -2.75
C ASN A 281 -6.47 14.06 -3.64
N SER A 282 -7.49 13.44 -3.03
CA SER A 282 -8.74 13.07 -3.72
C SER A 282 -9.77 14.19 -3.53
N TRP A 283 -10.04 14.95 -4.58
CA TRP A 283 -10.88 16.15 -4.50
C TRP A 283 -11.58 16.46 -5.83
N GLN A 284 -12.63 17.29 -5.75
CA GLN A 284 -13.27 17.93 -6.90
C GLN A 284 -12.68 19.32 -7.13
N GLU A 285 -12.64 19.76 -8.38
CA GLU A 285 -12.17 21.09 -8.74
C GLU A 285 -13.12 22.18 -8.19
N SER A 286 -12.56 23.35 -7.83
CA SER A 286 -13.29 24.50 -7.35
C SER A 286 -12.95 25.75 -8.16
N GLU A 287 -13.88 26.68 -8.24
CA GLU A 287 -13.65 27.97 -8.89
C GLU A 287 -12.52 28.76 -8.22
N THR A 288 -12.38 28.65 -6.89
CA THR A 288 -11.30 29.30 -6.14
C THR A 288 -9.95 28.74 -6.51
N ALA A 289 -9.84 27.41 -6.66
CA ALA A 289 -8.59 26.77 -7.03
C ALA A 289 -8.20 27.08 -8.48
N LEU A 290 -9.18 27.17 -9.39
CA LEU A 290 -8.94 27.61 -10.76
C LEU A 290 -8.45 29.07 -10.82
N ALA A 291 -9.08 29.96 -10.07
CA ALA A 291 -8.64 31.35 -9.97
C ALA A 291 -7.24 31.48 -9.35
N LEU A 292 -6.93 30.66 -8.34
CA LEU A 292 -5.58 30.57 -7.77
C LEU A 292 -4.57 30.09 -8.81
N ALA A 293 -4.90 29.04 -9.56
CA ALA A 293 -4.03 28.47 -10.59
C ALA A 293 -3.64 29.50 -11.66
N ASP A 294 -4.55 30.40 -12.03
CA ASP A 294 -4.31 31.47 -12.99
C ASP A 294 -3.29 32.51 -12.49
N THR A 295 -3.08 32.62 -11.17
CA THR A 295 -2.11 33.56 -10.56
C THR A 295 -0.73 32.95 -10.38
N LEU A 296 -0.57 31.65 -10.52
CA LEU A 296 0.69 30.95 -10.27
C LEU A 296 1.53 30.79 -11.55
N ASP A 297 2.85 30.67 -11.36
CA ASP A 297 3.78 30.38 -12.44
C ASP A 297 3.44 29.06 -13.13
N GLU A 298 3.78 28.90 -14.42
CA GLU A 298 3.39 27.75 -15.25
C GLU A 298 3.85 26.42 -14.67
N ASP A 299 5.03 26.38 -14.07
CA ASP A 299 5.65 25.18 -13.48
C ASP A 299 5.32 24.98 -12.00
N ALA A 300 4.50 25.86 -11.39
CA ALA A 300 4.02 25.71 -10.02
C ALA A 300 3.20 24.43 -9.86
N VAL A 301 3.27 23.83 -8.67
CA VAL A 301 2.50 22.66 -8.28
C VAL A 301 1.71 23.00 -7.03
N ILE A 302 0.40 23.04 -7.16
CA ILE A 302 -0.52 23.18 -6.02
C ILE A 302 -0.49 21.85 -5.23
N VAL A 303 -0.43 21.98 -3.91
CA VAL A 303 -0.42 20.84 -2.98
C VAL A 303 -1.51 21.07 -1.96
N GLU A 304 -2.42 20.12 -1.85
CA GLU A 304 -3.52 20.19 -0.90
C GLU A 304 -3.07 20.05 0.56
N GLY A 305 -3.86 20.65 1.47
CA GLY A 305 -3.63 20.57 2.91
C GLY A 305 -2.64 21.59 3.47
N TYR A 306 -2.14 22.52 2.64
CA TYR A 306 -1.23 23.57 3.07
C TYR A 306 -1.89 24.96 3.02
N ALA A 307 -1.61 25.77 4.03
CA ALA A 307 -2.20 27.10 4.16
C ALA A 307 -1.81 28.07 3.02
N GLU A 308 -0.69 27.82 2.37
CA GLU A 308 -0.18 28.58 1.23
C GLU A 308 -1.09 28.49 0.00
N TYR A 309 -1.88 27.42 -0.09
CA TYR A 309 -2.82 27.20 -1.20
C TYR A 309 -4.26 27.03 -0.67
N ALA A 310 -5.00 28.12 -0.62
CA ALA A 310 -6.42 28.09 -0.22
C ALA A 310 -7.29 27.70 -1.42
N THR A 311 -7.38 26.42 -1.70
CA THR A 311 -8.09 25.88 -2.87
C THR A 311 -9.60 25.77 -2.67
N TRP A 312 -10.07 25.59 -1.44
CA TRP A 312 -11.50 25.35 -1.08
C TRP A 312 -12.14 24.21 -1.88
N ARG A 313 -11.34 23.22 -2.28
CA ARG A 313 -11.82 22.04 -2.98
C ARG A 313 -12.62 21.12 -2.06
N PRO A 314 -13.75 20.55 -2.52
CA PRO A 314 -14.39 19.44 -1.82
C PRO A 314 -13.49 18.22 -1.83
N HIS A 315 -12.97 17.82 -0.67
CA HIS A 315 -12.14 16.64 -0.53
C HIS A 315 -12.98 15.41 -0.20
N LEU A 316 -12.67 14.29 -0.83
CA LEU A 316 -13.28 12.99 -0.56
C LEU A 316 -13.24 12.65 0.95
N ALA A 317 -12.11 12.96 1.60
CA ALA A 317 -11.87 12.66 2.99
C ALA A 317 -12.91 13.30 3.94
N TYR A 318 -13.32 14.53 3.68
CA TYR A 318 -14.28 15.23 4.54
C TYR A 318 -15.76 14.85 4.30
N LEU A 319 -16.03 14.06 3.27
CA LEU A 319 -17.37 13.56 2.96
C LEU A 319 -17.66 12.18 3.59
N ARG A 320 -16.75 11.68 4.40
CA ARG A 320 -16.90 10.39 5.06
C ARG A 320 -18.08 10.40 6.02
N ASP A 321 -18.97 9.43 5.85
CA ASP A 321 -19.97 9.02 6.82
C ASP A 321 -19.72 7.54 7.18
N PRO A 322 -19.35 7.21 8.43
CA PRO A 322 -19.13 5.83 8.85
C PRO A 322 -20.34 4.91 8.68
N TYR A 323 -21.54 5.48 8.58
CA TYR A 323 -22.80 4.77 8.40
C TYR A 323 -23.38 4.94 6.98
N GLY A 324 -22.68 5.66 6.12
CA GLY A 324 -23.08 5.89 4.74
C GLY A 324 -22.97 4.62 3.88
N ASP A 325 -23.59 4.67 2.70
CA ASP A 325 -23.50 3.59 1.72
C ASP A 325 -22.07 3.49 1.18
N PRO A 326 -21.34 2.38 1.43
CA PRO A 326 -19.97 2.22 0.96
C PRO A 326 -19.85 2.24 -0.58
N ASP A 327 -20.96 2.01 -1.30
CA ASP A 327 -21.00 2.03 -2.75
C ASP A 327 -21.32 3.40 -3.34
N MET A 328 -21.52 4.43 -2.49
CA MET A 328 -21.70 5.80 -2.96
C MET A 328 -20.44 6.26 -3.72
N GLU A 329 -20.64 6.77 -4.93
CA GLU A 329 -19.59 7.30 -5.78
C GLU A 329 -19.57 8.84 -5.75
N MET A 330 -18.39 9.41 -5.75
CA MET A 330 -18.14 10.84 -5.94
C MET A 330 -17.21 11.00 -7.14
N GLU A 331 -17.61 11.77 -8.16
CA GLU A 331 -16.67 12.18 -9.20
C GLU A 331 -15.59 13.07 -8.60
N ILE A 332 -14.33 12.81 -8.96
CA ILE A 332 -13.16 13.58 -8.49
C ILE A 332 -12.27 13.98 -9.64
N ASP A 333 -11.50 15.04 -9.46
CA ASP A 333 -10.52 15.56 -10.42
C ASP A 333 -9.08 15.23 -9.99
N GLY A 334 -8.78 15.40 -8.71
CA GLY A 334 -7.54 14.94 -8.09
C GLY A 334 -7.70 13.52 -7.57
N VAL A 335 -6.61 12.75 -7.57
CA VAL A 335 -6.56 11.37 -7.09
C VAL A 335 -5.48 11.24 -6.02
N GLY A 336 -5.82 10.63 -4.89
CA GLY A 336 -4.88 10.26 -3.84
C GLY A 336 -4.00 9.08 -4.21
N GLY A 337 -2.84 8.98 -3.57
CA GLY A 337 -1.79 8.03 -3.97
C GLY A 337 -1.79 6.69 -3.26
N VAL A 338 -2.42 6.60 -2.11
CA VAL A 338 -2.32 5.46 -1.18
C VAL A 338 -2.91 4.17 -1.76
N SER A 339 -4.04 4.28 -2.47
CA SER A 339 -4.72 3.13 -3.08
C SER A 339 -5.47 3.58 -4.32
N ILE A 340 -5.04 3.11 -5.50
CA ILE A 340 -5.66 3.46 -6.78
C ILE A 340 -5.89 2.18 -7.58
N LEU A 341 -7.13 1.87 -7.89
CA LEU A 341 -7.44 0.85 -8.89
C LEU A 341 -7.78 1.54 -10.21
N ALA A 342 -7.05 1.20 -11.27
CA ALA A 342 -7.29 1.75 -12.59
C ALA A 342 -7.31 0.66 -13.66
N LYS A 343 -8.16 0.81 -14.68
CA LYS A 343 -8.11 -0.07 -15.85
C LYS A 343 -6.79 0.14 -16.58
N ALA A 344 -6.14 -0.93 -16.98
CA ALA A 344 -4.85 -0.85 -17.67
C ALA A 344 -4.94 -0.06 -18.99
N ARG A 345 -6.13 0.04 -19.58
CA ARG A 345 -6.37 0.86 -20.78
C ARG A 345 -6.08 2.35 -20.57
N VAL A 346 -6.30 2.87 -19.35
CA VAL A 346 -6.02 4.27 -18.99
C VAL A 346 -4.56 4.59 -19.29
N PHE A 347 -3.65 3.76 -18.80
CA PHE A 347 -2.22 3.90 -19.01
C PHE A 347 -1.81 3.65 -20.47
N ARG A 348 -2.43 2.68 -21.14
CA ARG A 348 -2.15 2.37 -22.56
C ARG A 348 -2.56 3.47 -23.51
N TYR A 349 -3.55 4.26 -23.14
CA TYR A 349 -3.97 5.42 -23.93
C TYR A 349 -3.14 6.67 -23.65
N GLY A 350 -2.18 6.59 -22.73
CA GLY A 350 -1.19 7.64 -22.52
C GLY A 350 -1.35 8.42 -21.21
N VAL A 351 -2.36 8.14 -20.39
CA VAL A 351 -2.44 8.74 -19.05
C VAL A 351 -1.26 8.20 -18.22
N HIS A 352 -0.54 9.10 -17.59
CA HIS A 352 0.62 8.77 -16.76
C HIS A 352 0.66 9.71 -15.54
N PHE A 353 1.59 9.48 -14.62
CA PHE A 353 1.81 10.39 -13.51
C PHE A 353 2.69 11.55 -13.97
N PRO A 354 2.19 12.79 -14.09
CA PRO A 354 3.00 13.89 -14.60
C PRO A 354 4.20 14.20 -13.69
N ALA A 355 5.40 14.11 -14.23
CA ALA A 355 6.64 14.49 -13.53
C ALA A 355 6.99 15.98 -13.75
N PHE A 356 6.00 16.76 -14.12
CA PHE A 356 6.03 18.19 -14.38
C PHE A 356 4.69 18.78 -13.93
N SER A 357 4.56 20.10 -13.96
CA SER A 357 3.29 20.76 -13.67
C SER A 357 2.31 20.55 -14.82
N PHE A 358 1.30 19.70 -14.62
CA PHE A 358 0.17 19.51 -15.51
C PHE A 358 -1.05 20.21 -14.91
N GLU A 359 -1.49 21.33 -15.51
CA GLU A 359 -2.57 22.15 -14.95
C GLU A 359 -2.36 22.46 -13.45
N LYS A 360 -1.15 22.84 -13.08
CA LYS A 360 -0.68 23.11 -11.71
C LYS A 360 -0.67 21.91 -10.76
N HIS A 361 -0.66 20.67 -11.28
CA HIS A 361 -0.60 19.45 -10.46
C HIS A 361 0.47 18.50 -10.98
N ALA A 362 0.99 17.67 -10.11
CA ALA A 362 1.97 16.64 -10.43
C ALA A 362 1.55 15.32 -9.80
N GLU A 363 2.17 14.23 -10.22
CA GLU A 363 1.97 12.88 -9.70
C GLU A 363 0.50 12.43 -9.75
N THR A 364 -0.09 12.00 -8.64
CA THR A 364 -1.42 11.37 -8.60
C THR A 364 -2.54 12.36 -8.83
N GLU A 365 -2.46 13.59 -8.33
CA GLU A 365 -3.45 14.64 -8.64
C GLU A 365 -3.41 14.99 -10.12
N GLY A 366 -2.20 15.14 -10.69
CA GLY A 366 -2.03 15.38 -12.13
C GLY A 366 -2.49 14.18 -12.98
N PHE A 367 -2.34 12.95 -12.48
CA PHE A 367 -2.86 11.74 -13.11
C PHE A 367 -4.39 11.76 -13.17
N GLY A 368 -5.08 12.13 -12.08
CA GLY A 368 -6.53 12.27 -12.06
C GLY A 368 -7.04 13.29 -13.08
N LYS A 369 -6.46 14.50 -13.06
CA LYS A 369 -6.80 15.56 -14.04
C LYS A 369 -6.57 15.12 -15.49
N MET A 370 -5.45 14.44 -15.75
CA MET A 370 -5.14 13.93 -17.10
C MET A 370 -6.12 12.85 -17.52
N ALA A 371 -6.51 11.95 -16.63
CA ALA A 371 -7.50 10.92 -16.91
C ALA A 371 -8.86 11.54 -17.27
N LYS A 372 -9.36 12.49 -16.46
CA LYS A 372 -10.61 13.22 -16.79
C LYS A 372 -10.53 13.98 -18.11
N LYS A 373 -9.41 14.62 -18.40
CA LYS A 373 -9.22 15.34 -19.67
C LYS A 373 -9.22 14.43 -20.89
N MET A 374 -8.97 13.15 -20.69
CA MET A 374 -9.07 12.11 -21.72
C MET A 374 -10.40 11.32 -21.68
N ASP A 375 -11.42 11.88 -21.04
CA ASP A 375 -12.77 11.34 -20.94
C ASP A 375 -12.88 9.99 -20.19
N PHE A 376 -11.92 9.69 -19.31
CA PHE A 376 -12.02 8.55 -18.41
C PHE A 376 -12.83 8.89 -17.16
N SER A 377 -13.60 7.93 -16.66
CA SER A 377 -14.31 8.05 -15.39
C SER A 377 -13.32 8.00 -14.22
N VAL A 378 -13.32 9.03 -13.36
CA VAL A 378 -12.46 9.12 -12.17
C VAL A 378 -13.36 9.35 -10.97
N VAL A 379 -13.42 8.39 -10.05
CA VAL A 379 -14.31 8.45 -8.89
C VAL A 379 -13.60 8.07 -7.60
N GLY A 380 -14.10 8.59 -6.49
CA GLY A 380 -13.76 8.18 -5.14
C GLY A 380 -14.99 7.63 -4.41
N LEU A 381 -14.76 6.77 -3.42
CA LEU A 381 -15.79 6.20 -2.56
C LEU A 381 -15.72 6.87 -1.18
N PRO A 382 -16.55 7.89 -0.87
CA PRO A 382 -16.42 8.68 0.37
C PRO A 382 -16.64 7.84 1.63
N HIS A 383 -17.47 6.80 1.57
CA HIS A 383 -17.81 5.97 2.73
C HIS A 383 -17.08 4.63 2.78
N TYR A 384 -16.34 4.26 1.74
CA TYR A 384 -15.48 3.10 1.73
C TYR A 384 -14.09 3.47 2.25
N THR A 385 -13.87 3.23 3.55
CA THR A 385 -12.67 3.72 4.26
C THR A 385 -11.62 2.61 4.38
N ILE A 386 -10.37 2.97 4.06
CA ILE A 386 -9.17 2.22 4.44
C ILE A 386 -8.33 3.06 5.40
N TRP A 387 -7.47 2.40 6.18
CA TRP A 387 -6.72 3.07 7.24
C TRP A 387 -5.23 3.03 6.95
N HIS A 388 -4.62 4.21 6.95
CA HIS A 388 -3.17 4.38 6.91
C HIS A 388 -2.61 4.32 8.33
N MET A 389 -1.37 3.87 8.48
CA MET A 389 -0.70 3.85 9.78
C MET A 389 -0.57 5.26 10.37
N TYR A 390 -0.67 5.32 11.70
CA TYR A 390 -0.31 6.53 12.42
C TYR A 390 1.21 6.66 12.51
N GLU A 391 1.74 7.77 12.03
CA GLU A 391 3.14 8.13 12.14
C GLU A 391 3.24 9.32 13.11
N PRO A 392 3.74 9.09 14.35
CA PRO A 392 3.85 10.15 15.33
C PRO A 392 4.91 11.18 14.92
N SER A 393 4.60 12.46 15.10
CA SER A 393 5.59 13.53 15.01
C SER A 393 6.56 13.49 16.20
N VAL A 394 7.67 14.22 16.11
CA VAL A 394 8.62 14.32 17.23
C VAL A 394 7.95 14.85 18.49
N ASP A 395 6.98 15.75 18.35
CA ASP A 395 6.26 16.31 19.50
C ASP A 395 5.25 15.32 20.06
N ASP A 396 4.59 14.51 19.20
CA ASP A 396 3.74 13.41 19.64
C ASP A 396 4.53 12.35 20.43
N ILE A 397 5.72 12.00 19.95
CA ILE A 397 6.61 11.05 20.65
C ILE A 397 6.96 11.57 22.06
N LYS A 398 7.37 12.84 22.17
CA LYS A 398 7.66 13.45 23.46
C LYS A 398 6.45 13.45 24.39
N HIS A 399 5.27 13.74 23.85
CA HIS A 399 4.04 13.73 24.63
C HIS A 399 3.70 12.31 25.12
N MET A 400 3.82 11.30 24.25
CA MET A 400 3.63 9.89 24.64
C MET A 400 4.62 9.44 25.70
N GLU A 401 5.90 9.84 25.60
CA GLU A 401 6.90 9.57 26.61
C GLU A 401 6.55 10.22 27.97
N GLN A 402 6.06 11.46 27.97
CA GLN A 402 5.61 12.14 29.17
C GLN A 402 4.41 11.43 29.81
N MET A 403 3.40 11.07 29.03
CA MET A 403 2.24 10.33 29.51
C MET A 403 2.63 8.98 30.11
N GLU A 404 3.57 8.28 29.50
CA GLU A 404 4.04 6.99 29.99
C GLU A 404 4.81 7.16 31.32
N GLN A 405 5.65 8.19 31.44
CA GLN A 405 6.34 8.52 32.70
C GLN A 405 5.34 8.84 33.82
N GLU A 406 4.30 9.62 33.52
CA GLU A 406 3.24 9.92 34.48
C GLU A 406 2.44 8.69 34.89
N ARG A 407 2.16 7.77 33.94
CA ARG A 407 1.50 6.48 34.21
C ARG A 407 2.32 5.64 35.17
N LEU A 408 3.62 5.49 34.87
CA LEU A 408 4.53 4.73 35.71
C LEU A 408 4.68 5.35 37.12
N ALA A 409 4.72 6.67 37.20
CA ALA A 409 4.78 7.38 38.49
C ALA A 409 3.51 7.11 39.34
N ARG A 410 2.32 7.18 38.71
CA ARG A 410 1.05 6.84 39.38
C ARG A 410 0.99 5.39 39.83
N GLU A 411 1.41 4.44 38.99
CA GLU A 411 1.49 3.03 39.39
C GLU A 411 2.45 2.80 40.58
N GLN A 412 3.57 3.52 40.63
CA GLN A 412 4.48 3.45 41.74
C GLN A 412 3.86 4.04 43.01
N GLU A 413 3.22 5.19 42.93
CA GLU A 413 2.49 5.79 44.04
C GLU A 413 1.39 4.88 44.59
N GLU A 414 0.62 4.26 43.70
CA GLU A 414 -0.43 3.28 44.08
C GLU A 414 0.16 2.05 44.78
N LYS A 415 1.27 1.52 44.28
CA LYS A 415 1.99 0.39 44.92
C LYS A 415 2.51 0.78 46.31
N GLU A 416 3.13 1.96 46.41
CA GLU A 416 3.61 2.47 47.74
C GLU A 416 2.44 2.69 48.71
N GLN A 417 1.32 3.22 48.23
CA GLN A 417 0.12 3.40 49.06
C GLN A 417 -0.47 2.05 49.47
N ALA A 418 -0.53 1.08 48.56
CA ALA A 418 -0.98 -0.28 48.85
C ALA A 418 -0.08 -0.98 49.87
N GLU A 419 1.27 -0.80 49.77
CA GLU A 419 2.21 -1.29 50.78
C GLU A 419 2.08 -0.61 52.15
N LYS A 420 1.89 0.70 52.18
CA LYS A 420 1.62 1.46 53.40
C LYS A 420 0.33 0.98 54.07
N ILE A 421 -0.74 0.79 53.29
CA ILE A 421 -2.01 0.24 53.78
C ILE A 421 -1.84 -1.19 54.28
N LYS A 422 -1.05 -2.03 53.58
CA LYS A 422 -0.75 -3.40 54.02
C LYS A 422 0.03 -3.41 55.32
N LYS A 423 1.09 -2.61 55.43
CA LYS A 423 1.89 -2.48 56.66
C LYS A 423 1.05 -1.93 57.83
N MET A 424 0.18 -0.94 57.58
CA MET A 424 -0.80 -0.51 58.57
C MET A 424 -1.74 -1.63 59.01
N LYS A 425 -2.34 -2.38 58.08
CA LYS A 425 -3.20 -3.53 58.41
C LYS A 425 -2.48 -4.60 59.20
N GLU A 426 -1.21 -4.89 58.90
CA GLU A 426 -0.40 -5.87 59.62
C GLU A 426 -0.03 -5.37 61.05
N SER A 427 0.16 -4.05 61.26
CA SER A 427 0.43 -3.46 62.59
C SER A 427 -0.83 -3.36 63.45
N PHE A 428 -2.02 -3.54 62.90
CA PHE A 428 -3.31 -3.40 63.59
C PHE A 428 -3.92 -4.70 64.09
N SER A 429 -3.24 -5.85 63.96
CA SER A 429 -3.77 -7.12 64.40
C SER A 429 -4.00 -7.21 65.94
N ASP A 430 -3.55 -6.20 66.74
CA ASP A 430 -3.57 -6.30 68.18
C ASP A 430 -4.24 -5.15 69.00
N ALA A 431 -4.96 -4.19 68.37
CA ALA A 431 -5.59 -3.12 69.13
C ALA A 431 -6.89 -2.57 68.54
N THR A 432 -8.02 -3.09 69.01
CA THR A 432 -9.39 -2.70 68.63
C THR A 432 -9.75 -1.24 68.93
N GLY A 433 -8.99 -0.51 69.74
CA GLY A 433 -9.22 0.90 70.04
C GLY A 433 -8.50 1.93 69.15
N GLN A 434 -7.45 1.51 68.49
CA GLN A 434 -6.63 2.34 67.57
C GLN A 434 -7.25 2.35 66.15
N TRP A 435 -7.93 1.26 65.78
CA TRP A 435 -8.56 1.05 64.51
C TRP A 435 -9.55 2.15 64.10
N GLU A 436 -10.42 2.57 65.01
CA GLU A 436 -11.44 3.57 64.71
C GLU A 436 -10.85 4.97 64.47
N LYS A 437 -9.79 5.36 65.18
CA LYS A 437 -9.09 6.64 64.96
C LYS A 437 -8.34 6.65 63.62
N ASP A 438 -7.75 5.56 63.24
CA ASP A 438 -6.95 5.47 62.02
C ASP A 438 -7.84 5.26 60.78
N LYS A 439 -8.97 4.59 60.91
CA LYS A 439 -10.04 4.55 59.86
C LYS A 439 -10.53 5.92 59.53
N ALA A 440 -10.74 6.75 60.51
CA ALA A 440 -11.14 8.17 60.30
C ALA A 440 -10.00 8.97 59.64
N ALA A 441 -8.74 8.70 59.96
CA ALA A 441 -7.60 9.36 59.32
C ALA A 441 -7.45 8.93 57.83
N LEU A 442 -7.65 7.66 57.50
CA LEU A 442 -7.62 7.14 56.15
C LEU A 442 -8.80 7.72 55.28
N GLN A 443 -9.98 7.82 55.85
CA GLN A 443 -11.11 8.46 55.19
C GLN A 443 -10.87 9.95 54.91
N ASN A 444 -10.19 10.65 55.84
CA ASN A 444 -9.82 12.05 55.62
C ASN A 444 -8.76 12.23 54.54
N ILE A 445 -7.77 11.30 54.45
CA ILE A 445 -6.75 11.33 53.39
C ILE A 445 -7.42 11.10 52.03
N ALA A 446 -8.28 10.09 51.89
CA ALA A 446 -9.02 9.81 50.65
C ALA A 446 -9.95 10.98 50.23
N GLN A 447 -10.56 11.69 51.18
CA GLN A 447 -11.33 12.89 50.89
C GLN A 447 -10.44 14.09 50.46
N GLN A 448 -9.25 14.22 51.02
CA GLN A 448 -8.31 15.28 50.62
C GLN A 448 -7.75 15.05 49.23
N GLU A 449 -7.46 13.78 48.84
CA GLU A 449 -7.02 13.44 47.51
C GLU A 449 -8.13 13.70 46.47
N LYS A 450 -9.39 13.25 46.72
CA LYS A 450 -10.50 13.60 45.87
C LYS A 450 -10.73 15.11 45.72
N LYS A 451 -10.49 15.90 46.78
CA LYS A 451 -10.54 17.35 46.68
C LYS A 451 -9.39 17.96 45.90
N LYS A 452 -8.19 17.36 45.94
CA LYS A 452 -7.03 17.79 45.13
C LYS A 452 -7.28 17.47 43.65
N GLU A 453 -7.80 16.28 43.35
CA GLU A 453 -8.17 15.91 41.98
C GLU A 453 -9.30 16.82 41.41
N ALA A 454 -10.35 17.04 42.21
CA ALA A 454 -11.43 17.95 41.81
C ALA A 454 -10.91 19.38 41.61
N LYS A 455 -9.93 19.83 42.39
CA LYS A 455 -9.33 21.15 42.22
C LYS A 455 -8.41 21.20 40.99
N ALA A 456 -7.64 20.16 40.73
CA ALA A 456 -6.82 20.08 39.53
C ALA A 456 -7.69 20.07 38.23
N ILE A 457 -8.81 19.34 38.26
CA ILE A 457 -9.80 19.34 37.16
C ILE A 457 -10.45 20.71 36.99
N ALA A 458 -10.79 21.39 38.10
CA ALA A 458 -11.39 22.74 38.09
C ALA A 458 -10.38 23.82 37.65
N ASP A 459 -9.11 23.68 37.96
CA ASP A 459 -8.05 24.59 37.53
C ASP A 459 -7.68 24.36 36.05
N ALA A 460 -7.65 23.12 35.57
CA ALA A 460 -7.51 22.78 34.15
C ALA A 460 -8.72 23.27 33.31
N ALA A 461 -9.92 23.26 33.87
CA ALA A 461 -11.11 23.79 33.20
C ALA A 461 -11.12 25.32 33.10
N LYS A 462 -10.33 26.03 33.89
CA LYS A 462 -10.20 27.50 33.84
C LYS A 462 -9.22 27.99 32.75
N GLU A 463 -8.35 27.12 32.29
CA GLU A 463 -7.38 27.46 31.21
C GLU A 463 -7.93 27.25 29.80
N LEU A 464 -9.16 26.72 29.66
CA LEU A 464 -9.85 26.60 28.36
C LEU A 464 -10.83 27.77 28.18
N PRO A 465 -10.59 28.69 27.25
CA PRO A 465 -11.51 29.78 26.99
C PRO A 465 -12.77 29.26 26.29
N GLY A 466 -13.89 29.11 26.99
CA GLY A 466 -15.21 28.88 26.38
C GLY A 466 -16.05 27.74 26.92
N ALA A 467 -15.65 26.97 27.92
CA ALA A 467 -16.49 25.94 28.52
C ALA A 467 -17.22 26.46 29.75
N GLN A 468 -18.54 26.48 29.70
CA GLN A 468 -19.35 26.69 30.91
C GLN A 468 -19.24 25.48 31.86
N PRO A 469 -19.11 25.68 33.16
CA PRO A 469 -19.01 24.57 34.12
C PRO A 469 -20.35 23.84 34.21
N VAL A 470 -20.38 22.58 33.83
CA VAL A 470 -21.45 21.66 34.20
C VAL A 470 -21.23 21.28 35.66
N ILE A 471 -22.06 21.73 36.55
CA ILE A 471 -22.07 21.33 37.96
C ILE A 471 -22.70 19.93 37.99
N PRO A 472 -22.03 18.90 38.49
CA PRO A 472 -22.69 17.60 38.71
C PRO A 472 -23.66 17.76 39.92
N GLU A 473 -24.94 17.54 39.67
CA GLU A 473 -25.93 17.38 40.74
C GLU A 473 -25.56 16.16 41.60
N GLU A 474 -25.67 16.39 42.90
CA GLU A 474 -25.41 15.46 44.00
C GLU A 474 -26.02 14.07 43.77
N GLU A 475 -25.18 13.05 43.59
CA GLU A 475 -25.53 11.68 43.97
C GLU A 475 -25.40 11.48 45.48
N ASN A 476 -26.32 12.13 46.23
CA ASN A 476 -26.47 11.92 47.66
C ASN A 476 -27.85 11.30 47.94
N LYS A 477 -28.06 10.07 47.48
CA LYS A 477 -29.23 9.25 47.94
C LYS A 477 -29.13 7.78 47.51
N VAL A 478 -28.12 7.04 47.87
CA VAL A 478 -28.21 5.55 47.90
C VAL A 478 -27.24 4.91 48.94
N VAL A 479 -27.15 5.44 50.14
CA VAL A 479 -26.51 4.72 51.25
C VAL A 479 -27.40 4.75 52.52
N ALA A 480 -28.69 4.61 52.35
CA ALA A 480 -29.59 4.44 53.50
C ALA A 480 -30.81 3.57 53.14
N LYS A 481 -30.56 2.37 52.61
CA LYS A 481 -31.57 1.29 52.60
C LYS A 481 -30.89 -0.05 52.23
N GLY A 482 -30.18 -0.61 53.12
CA GLY A 482 -29.49 -1.90 52.95
C GLY A 482 -29.26 -2.67 54.25
N GLU A 483 -29.99 -2.32 55.30
CA GLU A 483 -30.06 -3.17 56.50
C GLU A 483 -31.53 -3.40 56.84
N GLN A 484 -32.08 -4.48 56.40
CA GLN A 484 -33.14 -5.30 56.97
C GLN A 484 -33.83 -6.11 55.86
N ARG A 485 -33.35 -7.30 55.70
CA ARG A 485 -34.19 -8.48 55.35
C ARG A 485 -33.33 -9.74 55.48
N GLU A 486 -33.16 -10.14 56.71
CA GLU A 486 -33.03 -11.58 57.01
C GLU A 486 -34.42 -12.19 57.01
N GLY A 487 -34.50 -13.40 56.56
CA GLY A 487 -35.50 -14.36 56.99
C GLY A 487 -36.68 -14.58 56.07
N GLY A 488 -36.77 -15.74 55.46
CA GLY A 488 -38.01 -16.26 54.92
C GLY A 488 -37.85 -17.34 53.84
N LYS A 489 -37.70 -18.56 54.34
CA LYS A 489 -37.93 -19.83 53.64
C LYS A 489 -39.06 -19.85 52.60
N THR A 490 -38.88 -20.41 51.47
CA THR A 490 -39.25 -21.73 50.95
C THR A 490 -38.63 -21.92 49.58
#